data_4134ffefe291539bfc484b2e9cb0eeff
#
_entry.id   4134ffefe291539bfc484b2e9cb0eeff
#
_cell.length_a   1.000
_cell.length_b   1.000
_cell.length_c   1.000
_cell.angle_alpha   90.00
_cell.angle_beta   90.00
_cell.angle_gamma   90.00
#
_symmetry.space_group_name_H-M   'P 1'
#
loop_
_entity.id
_entity.type
_entity.pdbx_description
1 polymer ?
#
loop_
_entity_poly.entity_id
_entity_poly.type
_entity_poly.pdbx_seq_one_letter_code
_entity_poly.pdbx_strand_id
1 'polypeptide(L)'
;QEKVQRQLPENVTAEEFYPQRAGVMAEFSKVVCISVGYFKRDDKAIHHLRVKSFYGDDEKILLQHFIAALQKMEANNNKWSFTGHNIKEFDIPFICRRLLINGLNIPPFLDFQNMKPWETNMVDTFQYWRFGDYKHYTSLKLLAAALNVPSPKDDIDGSMVGEVYWVEKNLERIVTYCQKDVVTTANIVLRFKNLPLLAAGDVEIVK
;
A
#
# COMPACT_ATOMS: atom_id res chain seq x y z
N GLN A 1 -26.75 4.11 3.56
CA GLN A 1 -27.31 4.98 2.49
C GLN A 1 -27.30 6.46 2.88
N GLU A 2 -27.70 6.86 4.10
CA GLU A 2 -27.81 8.28 4.51
C GLU A 2 -26.46 9.08 4.47
N LYS A 3 -25.32 8.45 4.81
CA LYS A 3 -24.00 9.13 4.74
C LYS A 3 -23.51 9.35 3.31
N VAL A 4 -23.92 8.52 2.36
CA VAL A 4 -23.55 8.61 0.95
C VAL A 4 -24.34 9.74 0.28
N GLN A 5 -25.60 9.92 0.62
CA GLN A 5 -26.46 10.97 0.05
C GLN A 5 -25.96 12.39 0.34
N ARG A 6 -25.24 12.63 1.45
CA ARG A 6 -24.68 13.96 1.78
C ARG A 6 -23.38 14.32 1.03
N GLN A 7 -22.81 13.41 0.25
CA GLN A 7 -21.56 13.60 -0.48
C GLN A 7 -21.69 13.36 -2.00
N LEU A 8 -22.93 13.16 -2.49
CA LEU A 8 -23.16 12.99 -3.92
C LEU A 8 -22.87 14.30 -4.66
N PRO A 9 -22.03 14.30 -5.71
CA PRO A 9 -21.94 15.42 -6.62
C PRO A 9 -23.30 15.69 -7.28
N GLU A 10 -23.60 16.95 -7.58
CA GLU A 10 -24.79 17.29 -8.37
C GLU A 10 -24.72 16.54 -9.70
N ASN A 11 -25.76 15.76 -10.03
CA ASN A 11 -25.90 14.94 -11.24
C ASN A 11 -25.29 13.51 -11.24
N VAL A 12 -24.91 12.94 -10.09
CA VAL A 12 -24.47 11.55 -10.00
C VAL A 12 -25.46 10.77 -9.13
N THR A 13 -25.95 9.63 -9.62
CA THR A 13 -26.84 8.76 -8.84
C THR A 13 -26.06 8.01 -7.76
N ALA A 14 -26.75 7.58 -6.70
CA ALA A 14 -26.14 6.75 -5.65
C ALA A 14 -25.58 5.44 -6.21
N GLU A 15 -26.18 4.88 -7.23
CA GLU A 15 -25.78 3.65 -7.90
C GLU A 15 -24.49 3.81 -8.71
N GLU A 16 -24.28 4.97 -9.34
CA GLU A 16 -23.06 5.31 -10.06
C GLU A 16 -21.90 5.71 -9.13
N PHE A 17 -22.23 6.34 -8.02
CA PHE A 17 -21.22 6.83 -7.05
C PHE A 17 -20.73 5.74 -6.10
N TYR A 18 -21.61 4.78 -5.78
CA TYR A 18 -21.32 3.72 -4.83
C TYR A 18 -20.10 2.87 -5.23
N PRO A 19 -19.97 2.37 -6.47
CA PRO A 19 -18.82 1.57 -6.88
C PRO A 19 -17.48 2.34 -6.73
N GLN A 20 -17.47 3.64 -6.98
CA GLN A 20 -16.27 4.49 -6.90
C GLN A 20 -15.82 4.68 -5.43
N ARG A 21 -16.76 4.75 -4.49
CA ARG A 21 -16.49 4.95 -3.06
C ARG A 21 -16.36 3.64 -2.29
N ALA A 22 -17.09 2.62 -2.67
CA ALA A 22 -17.07 1.33 -2.00
C ALA A 22 -15.68 0.69 -2.02
N GLY A 23 -14.91 0.90 -3.09
CA GLY A 23 -13.55 0.36 -3.24
C GLY A 23 -12.55 0.81 -2.17
N VAL A 24 -12.77 1.98 -1.57
CA VAL A 24 -11.89 2.54 -0.52
C VAL A 24 -12.44 2.33 0.90
N MET A 25 -13.59 1.68 1.03
CA MET A 25 -14.23 1.39 2.32
C MET A 25 -14.07 -0.09 2.64
N ALA A 26 -13.36 -0.40 3.72
CA ALA A 26 -13.07 -1.78 4.11
C ALA A 26 -14.33 -2.61 4.36
N GLU A 27 -15.45 -2.00 4.70
CA GLU A 27 -16.73 -2.64 4.96
C GLU A 27 -17.40 -3.21 3.69
N PHE A 28 -17.07 -2.65 2.52
CA PHE A 28 -17.77 -2.97 1.26
C PHE A 28 -16.87 -3.57 0.19
N SER A 29 -15.57 -3.57 0.41
CA SER A 29 -14.57 -4.07 -0.53
C SER A 29 -13.81 -5.25 0.04
N LYS A 30 -12.86 -5.78 -0.71
CA LYS A 30 -11.94 -6.81 -0.26
C LYS A 30 -10.51 -6.51 -0.72
N VAL A 31 -9.55 -7.10 -0.04
CA VAL A 31 -8.15 -7.10 -0.48
C VAL A 31 -7.97 -8.20 -1.53
N VAL A 32 -7.46 -7.85 -2.69
CA VAL A 32 -7.15 -8.80 -3.78
C VAL A 32 -5.65 -8.92 -4.05
N CYS A 33 -4.87 -7.93 -3.61
CA CYS A 33 -3.41 -7.92 -3.70
C CYS A 33 -2.80 -7.08 -2.57
N ILE A 34 -1.73 -7.60 -1.97
CA ILE A 34 -0.81 -6.86 -1.09
C ILE A 34 0.59 -7.11 -1.61
N SER A 35 1.28 -6.06 -2.04
CA SER A 35 2.69 -6.15 -2.40
C SER A 35 3.54 -5.49 -1.32
N VAL A 36 4.62 -6.16 -0.92
CA VAL A 36 5.59 -5.66 0.06
C VAL A 36 6.99 -5.77 -0.47
N GLY A 37 7.83 -4.81 -0.11
CA GLY A 37 9.25 -4.80 -0.45
C GLY A 37 10.10 -4.70 0.80
N TYR A 38 11.27 -5.32 0.78
CA TYR A 38 12.28 -5.12 1.82
C TYR A 38 13.66 -4.98 1.20
N PHE A 39 14.46 -4.08 1.78
CA PHE A 39 15.84 -3.88 1.37
C PHE A 39 16.73 -4.98 1.95
N LYS A 40 17.51 -5.62 1.09
CA LYS A 40 18.60 -6.49 1.47
C LYS A 40 19.91 -5.73 1.24
N ARG A 41 20.76 -5.65 2.25
CA ARG A 41 22.13 -5.18 2.10
C ARG A 41 23.00 -6.33 1.65
N ASP A 42 23.82 -6.10 0.64
CA ASP A 42 24.95 -6.95 0.33
C ASP A 42 26.23 -6.43 1.03
N ASP A 43 27.33 -7.16 0.90
CA ASP A 43 28.63 -6.82 1.49
C ASP A 43 29.21 -5.51 0.94
N LYS A 44 28.69 -5.00 -0.18
CA LYS A 44 29.09 -3.76 -0.82
C LYS A 44 28.21 -2.57 -0.43
N ALA A 45 27.29 -2.75 0.51
CA ALA A 45 26.28 -1.75 0.91
C ALA A 45 25.32 -1.32 -0.21
N ILE A 46 25.19 -2.09 -1.28
CA ILE A 46 24.19 -1.88 -2.34
C ILE A 46 22.82 -2.28 -1.80
N HIS A 47 21.83 -1.45 -2.06
CA HIS A 47 20.46 -1.72 -1.67
C HIS A 47 19.77 -2.54 -2.75
N HIS A 48 19.54 -3.81 -2.48
CA HIS A 48 18.65 -4.64 -3.31
C HIS A 48 17.26 -4.64 -2.68
N LEU A 49 16.24 -4.41 -3.49
CA LEU A 49 14.84 -4.47 -3.09
C LEU A 49 14.26 -5.81 -3.54
N ARG A 50 13.80 -6.62 -2.59
CA ARG A 50 13.02 -7.81 -2.88
C ARG A 50 11.54 -7.50 -2.68
N VAL A 51 10.74 -7.73 -3.70
CA VAL A 51 9.30 -7.47 -3.70
C VAL A 51 8.56 -8.79 -3.78
N LYS A 52 7.61 -8.99 -2.86
CA LYS A 52 6.70 -10.13 -2.84
C LYS A 52 5.27 -9.66 -2.84
N SER A 53 4.43 -10.33 -3.63
CA SER A 53 2.99 -10.07 -3.68
C SER A 53 2.21 -11.23 -3.09
N PHE A 54 1.19 -10.91 -2.31
CA PHE A 54 0.16 -11.81 -1.81
C PHE A 54 -1.13 -11.44 -2.53
N TYR A 55 -1.67 -12.35 -3.33
CA TYR A 55 -2.82 -12.04 -4.17
C TYR A 55 -3.68 -13.27 -4.43
N GLY A 56 -4.93 -13.05 -4.76
CA GLY A 56 -5.87 -14.13 -5.06
C GLY A 56 -7.32 -13.73 -4.81
N ASP A 57 -8.22 -14.62 -5.20
CA ASP A 57 -9.66 -14.42 -5.03
C ASP A 57 -10.15 -14.72 -3.62
N ASP A 58 -9.46 -15.59 -2.89
CA ASP A 58 -9.74 -15.86 -1.48
C ASP A 58 -8.95 -14.88 -0.59
N GLU A 59 -9.64 -13.83 -0.16
CA GLU A 59 -9.06 -12.80 0.69
C GLU A 59 -8.53 -13.34 2.01
N LYS A 60 -9.23 -14.30 2.63
CA LYS A 60 -8.83 -14.85 3.92
C LYS A 60 -7.49 -15.58 3.81
N ILE A 61 -7.31 -16.39 2.78
CA ILE A 61 -6.06 -17.09 2.50
C ILE A 61 -4.94 -16.09 2.20
N LEU A 62 -5.21 -15.06 1.39
CA LEU A 62 -4.26 -13.99 1.08
C LEU A 62 -3.77 -13.31 2.36
N LEU A 63 -4.70 -12.89 3.23
CA LEU A 63 -4.38 -12.22 4.49
C LEU A 63 -3.58 -13.14 5.44
N GLN A 64 -3.93 -14.43 5.53
CA GLN A 64 -3.19 -15.40 6.33
C GLN A 64 -1.74 -15.56 5.83
N HIS A 65 -1.52 -15.66 4.52
CA HIS A 65 -0.18 -15.75 3.94
C HIS A 65 0.64 -14.48 4.19
N PHE A 66 0.02 -13.31 4.05
CA PHE A 66 0.65 -12.03 4.36
C PHE A 66 1.10 -11.97 5.83
N ILE A 67 0.20 -12.25 6.77
CA ILE A 67 0.51 -12.26 8.20
C ILE A 67 1.60 -13.28 8.55
N ALA A 68 1.54 -14.49 8.01
CA ALA A 68 2.54 -15.53 8.24
C ALA A 68 3.94 -15.09 7.74
N ALA A 69 4.02 -14.37 6.65
CA ALA A 69 5.30 -13.83 6.16
C ALA A 69 5.87 -12.76 7.11
N LEU A 70 5.04 -11.85 7.61
CA LEU A 70 5.46 -10.83 8.59
C LEU A 70 5.88 -11.45 9.93
N GLN A 71 5.16 -12.45 10.42
CA GLN A 71 5.53 -13.19 11.64
C GLN A 71 6.90 -13.85 11.51
N LYS A 72 7.23 -14.41 10.34
CA LYS A 72 8.57 -14.95 10.07
C LYS A 72 9.66 -13.87 10.10
N MET A 73 9.37 -12.67 9.63
CA MET A 73 10.30 -11.55 9.70
C MET A 73 10.53 -11.11 11.15
N GLU A 74 9.48 -11.04 11.94
CA GLU A 74 9.56 -10.67 13.35
C GLU A 74 10.33 -11.70 14.18
N ALA A 75 10.08 -12.99 13.97
CA ALA A 75 10.78 -14.09 14.66
C ALA A 75 12.31 -14.08 14.44
N ASN A 76 12.79 -13.48 13.36
CA ASN A 76 14.21 -13.34 13.05
C ASN A 76 14.88 -12.14 13.78
N ASN A 77 14.22 -11.53 14.76
CA ASN A 77 14.70 -10.37 15.53
C ASN A 77 15.16 -9.17 14.67
N ASN A 78 14.69 -9.06 13.46
CA ASN A 78 14.97 -7.92 12.61
C ASN A 78 14.14 -6.73 13.09
N LYS A 79 14.80 -5.64 13.44
CA LYS A 79 14.11 -4.35 13.63
C LYS A 79 13.65 -3.85 12.26
N TRP A 80 12.37 -3.83 12.05
CA TRP A 80 11.76 -3.32 10.81
C TRP A 80 10.61 -2.35 11.13
N SER A 81 10.26 -1.55 10.17
CA SER A 81 9.12 -0.65 10.25
C SER A 81 8.35 -0.69 8.94
N PHE A 82 7.04 -0.50 9.00
CA PHE A 82 6.26 -0.32 7.80
C PHE A 82 6.59 1.01 7.13
N THR A 83 6.68 0.97 5.81
CA THR A 83 6.85 2.16 4.99
C THR A 83 5.86 2.13 3.84
N GLY A 84 5.20 3.24 3.58
CA GLY A 84 4.24 3.38 2.49
C GLY A 84 3.90 4.84 2.23
N HIS A 85 3.04 5.07 1.24
CA HIS A 85 2.51 6.38 0.91
C HIS A 85 1.06 6.47 1.37
N ASN A 86 0.78 7.33 2.34
CA ASN A 86 -0.52 7.40 3.04
C ASN A 86 -0.89 6.11 3.79
N ILE A 87 0.11 5.32 4.14
CA ILE A 87 -0.06 3.98 4.74
C ILE A 87 -0.74 4.04 6.11
N LYS A 88 -0.50 5.10 6.89
CA LYS A 88 -1.08 5.28 8.23
C LYS A 88 -2.57 5.56 8.19
N GLU A 89 -3.03 6.28 7.19
CA GLU A 89 -4.43 6.69 7.09
C GLU A 89 -5.26 5.70 6.24
N PHE A 90 -4.61 4.92 5.36
CA PHE A 90 -5.33 4.04 4.42
C PHE A 90 -4.94 2.56 4.56
N ASP A 91 -3.74 2.14 4.12
CA ASP A 91 -3.43 0.71 3.94
C ASP A 91 -3.50 -0.10 5.23
N ILE A 92 -2.84 0.35 6.30
CA ILE A 92 -2.81 -0.41 7.56
C ILE A 92 -4.20 -0.46 8.22
N PRO A 93 -4.93 0.66 8.39
CA PRO A 93 -6.30 0.62 8.89
C PRO A 93 -7.23 -0.25 8.05
N PHE A 94 -7.07 -0.23 6.73
CA PHE A 94 -7.87 -1.04 5.82
C PHE A 94 -7.59 -2.53 6.04
N ILE A 95 -6.32 -2.95 6.05
CA ILE A 95 -5.90 -4.33 6.29
C ILE A 95 -6.40 -4.81 7.66
N CYS A 96 -6.24 -4.01 8.72
CA CYS A 96 -6.71 -4.39 10.07
C CYS A 96 -8.23 -4.62 10.11
N ARG A 97 -9.03 -3.74 9.49
CA ARG A 97 -10.48 -3.94 9.37
C ARG A 97 -10.81 -5.21 8.60
N ARG A 98 -10.11 -5.46 7.49
CA ARG A 98 -10.33 -6.68 6.68
C ARG A 98 -9.92 -7.96 7.44
N LEU A 99 -8.88 -7.92 8.27
CA LEU A 99 -8.55 -9.04 9.17
C LEU A 99 -9.74 -9.36 10.08
N LEU A 100 -10.30 -8.34 10.76
CA LEU A 100 -11.45 -8.54 11.65
C LEU A 100 -12.69 -9.05 10.91
N ILE A 101 -13.00 -8.50 9.73
CA ILE A 101 -14.14 -8.92 8.91
C ILE A 101 -13.99 -10.39 8.49
N ASN A 102 -12.77 -10.86 8.22
CA ASN A 102 -12.49 -12.26 7.88
C ASN A 102 -12.34 -13.17 9.11
N GLY A 103 -12.58 -12.67 10.34
CA GLY A 103 -12.45 -13.44 11.58
C GLY A 103 -11.01 -13.82 11.90
N LEU A 104 -10.04 -12.98 11.51
CA LEU A 104 -8.62 -13.14 11.78
C LEU A 104 -8.18 -12.20 12.91
N ASN A 105 -7.24 -12.66 13.74
CA ASN A 105 -6.67 -11.82 14.79
C ASN A 105 -5.73 -10.78 14.20
N ILE A 106 -5.72 -9.57 14.79
CA ILE A 106 -4.72 -8.55 14.51
C ILE A 106 -3.44 -8.93 15.28
N PRO A 107 -2.31 -9.18 14.57
CA PRO A 107 -1.05 -9.47 15.25
C PRO A 107 -0.50 -8.21 15.95
N PRO A 108 0.32 -8.36 17.02
CA PRO A 108 0.84 -7.22 17.80
C PRO A 108 1.55 -6.15 16.97
N PHE A 109 2.26 -6.53 15.92
CA PHE A 109 2.96 -5.59 15.04
C PHE A 109 2.04 -4.80 14.10
N LEU A 110 0.74 -5.11 14.03
CA LEU A 110 -0.31 -4.33 13.35
C LEU A 110 -1.29 -3.68 14.31
N ASP A 111 -1.18 -3.93 15.61
CA ASP A 111 -2.08 -3.37 16.60
C ASP A 111 -1.67 -1.94 16.98
N PHE A 112 -2.01 -1.01 16.12
CA PHE A 112 -1.76 0.42 16.31
C PHE A 112 -2.93 1.16 16.97
N GLN A 113 -3.96 0.44 17.45
CA GLN A 113 -5.06 1.08 18.15
C GLN A 113 -4.53 1.76 19.42
N ASN A 114 -5.06 2.92 19.74
CA ASN A 114 -4.64 3.72 20.90
C ASN A 114 -3.18 4.21 20.90
N MET A 115 -2.39 3.93 19.86
CA MET A 115 -1.06 4.52 19.71
C MET A 115 -1.15 5.95 19.18
N LYS A 116 -0.36 6.83 19.76
CA LYS A 116 -0.19 8.18 19.22
C LYS A 116 0.60 8.11 17.90
N PRO A 117 0.42 9.07 16.98
CA PRO A 117 1.09 9.05 15.67
C PRO A 117 2.61 8.88 15.72
N TRP A 118 3.26 9.36 16.79
CA TRP A 118 4.72 9.25 16.98
C TRP A 118 5.18 7.96 17.67
N GLU A 119 4.26 7.19 18.23
CA GLU A 119 4.54 5.89 18.87
C GLU A 119 4.50 4.76 17.83
N THR A 120 3.92 5.02 16.66
CA THR A 120 3.83 4.02 15.59
C THR A 120 5.17 3.86 14.88
N ASN A 121 5.65 2.62 14.75
CA ASN A 121 6.86 2.31 13.98
C ASN A 121 6.54 2.27 12.47
N MET A 122 6.11 3.41 11.93
CA MET A 122 5.75 3.55 10.51
C MET A 122 6.35 4.81 9.91
N VAL A 123 6.92 4.68 8.72
CA VAL A 123 7.38 5.79 7.89
C VAL A 123 6.37 6.01 6.77
N ASP A 124 5.61 7.08 6.87
CA ASP A 124 4.65 7.48 5.85
C ASP A 124 5.23 8.58 4.97
N THR A 125 5.49 8.26 3.70
CA THR A 125 6.13 9.21 2.78
C THR A 125 5.25 10.42 2.48
N PHE A 126 3.93 10.28 2.54
CA PHE A 126 3.01 11.39 2.40
C PHE A 126 3.06 12.33 3.61
N GLN A 127 3.02 11.78 4.84
CA GLN A 127 3.14 12.59 6.05
C GLN A 127 4.52 13.25 6.17
N TYR A 128 5.59 12.54 5.78
CA TYR A 128 6.93 13.10 5.74
C TYR A 128 7.02 14.30 4.80
N TRP A 129 6.45 14.19 3.59
CA TRP A 129 6.44 15.26 2.59
C TRP A 129 5.67 16.50 3.02
N ARG A 130 4.64 16.34 3.83
CA ARG A 130 3.80 17.47 4.30
C ARG A 130 4.56 18.53 5.09
N PHE A 131 5.59 18.19 5.83
CA PHE A 131 6.30 19.15 6.71
C PHE A 131 5.34 20.03 7.55
N GLY A 132 4.18 19.48 7.96
CA GLY A 132 3.16 20.23 8.71
C GLY A 132 2.10 20.93 7.85
N ASP A 133 2.17 20.86 6.52
CA ASP A 133 1.07 21.31 5.65
C ASP A 133 0.02 20.20 5.51
N TYR A 134 -1.16 20.43 6.08
CA TYR A 134 -2.28 19.48 6.04
C TYR A 134 -3.34 19.81 4.98
N LYS A 135 -3.14 20.88 4.19
CA LYS A 135 -4.15 21.39 3.26
C LYS A 135 -4.17 20.66 1.92
N HIS A 136 -3.04 20.10 1.51
CA HIS A 136 -2.88 19.55 0.18
C HIS A 136 -2.57 18.05 0.23
N TYR A 137 -3.29 17.28 -0.60
CA TYR A 137 -2.96 15.89 -0.85
C TYR A 137 -1.96 15.79 -2.02
N THR A 138 -0.86 15.08 -1.80
CA THR A 138 0.14 14.79 -2.84
C THR A 138 0.10 13.29 -3.14
N SER A 139 -0.29 12.90 -4.35
CA SER A 139 -0.29 11.49 -4.75
C SER A 139 1.13 10.94 -4.88
N LEU A 140 1.28 9.61 -4.78
CA LEU A 140 2.57 8.92 -4.98
C LEU A 140 3.22 9.31 -6.32
N LYS A 141 2.43 9.34 -7.40
CA LYS A 141 2.87 9.72 -8.74
C LYS A 141 3.37 11.16 -8.81
N LEU A 142 2.64 12.10 -8.19
CA LEU A 142 3.04 13.51 -8.16
C LEU A 142 4.33 13.67 -7.34
N LEU A 143 4.44 13.01 -6.20
CA LEU A 143 5.62 13.07 -5.36
C LEU A 143 6.85 12.48 -6.06
N ALA A 144 6.68 11.33 -6.73
CA ALA A 144 7.75 10.73 -7.53
C ALA A 144 8.24 11.68 -8.62
N ALA A 145 7.32 12.31 -9.37
CA ALA A 145 7.66 13.27 -10.41
C ALA A 145 8.40 14.49 -9.84
N ALA A 146 7.93 15.06 -8.74
CA ALA A 146 8.57 16.22 -8.07
C ALA A 146 9.99 15.92 -7.58
N LEU A 147 10.25 14.68 -7.20
CA LEU A 147 11.55 14.22 -6.69
C LEU A 147 12.46 13.64 -7.78
N ASN A 148 12.05 13.66 -9.04
CA ASN A 148 12.73 12.98 -10.15
C ASN A 148 13.02 11.50 -9.86
N VAL A 149 12.05 10.82 -9.23
CA VAL A 149 12.05 9.38 -9.03
C VAL A 149 11.42 8.73 -10.26
N PRO A 150 12.12 7.77 -10.92
CA PRO A 150 11.52 7.03 -12.01
C PRO A 150 10.23 6.35 -11.57
N SER A 151 9.12 6.70 -12.19
CA SER A 151 7.85 5.99 -12.04
C SER A 151 7.52 5.39 -13.40
N PRO A 152 7.38 4.07 -13.50
CA PRO A 152 6.93 3.45 -14.74
C PRO A 152 5.58 4.08 -15.13
N LYS A 153 5.37 4.29 -16.44
CA LYS A 153 4.04 4.67 -16.90
C LYS A 153 3.10 3.52 -16.57
N ASP A 154 2.25 3.74 -15.58
CA ASP A 154 1.20 2.79 -15.26
C ASP A 154 0.04 2.98 -16.22
N ASP A 155 -0.51 1.86 -16.64
CA ASP A 155 -1.70 1.80 -17.47
C ASP A 155 -3.00 1.83 -16.64
N ILE A 156 -2.86 1.69 -15.30
CA ILE A 156 -3.97 1.80 -14.33
C ILE A 156 -3.59 2.72 -13.17
N ASP A 157 -4.60 3.18 -12.46
CA ASP A 157 -4.48 3.84 -11.17
C ASP A 157 -5.43 3.19 -10.14
N GLY A 158 -5.34 3.64 -8.88
CA GLY A 158 -6.13 3.06 -7.79
C GLY A 158 -7.65 3.09 -8.02
N SER A 159 -8.19 4.03 -8.80
CA SER A 159 -9.62 4.12 -9.10
C SER A 159 -10.07 3.04 -10.08
N MET A 160 -9.16 2.54 -10.91
CA MET A 160 -9.41 1.51 -11.93
C MET A 160 -9.33 0.08 -11.38
N VAL A 161 -8.75 -0.12 -10.20
CA VAL A 161 -8.55 -1.47 -9.62
C VAL A 161 -9.85 -2.28 -9.55
N GLY A 162 -10.96 -1.63 -9.19
CA GLY A 162 -12.27 -2.28 -9.14
C GLY A 162 -12.73 -2.79 -10.51
N GLU A 163 -12.58 -1.99 -11.56
CA GLU A 163 -12.92 -2.36 -12.93
C GLU A 163 -12.02 -3.50 -13.44
N VAL A 164 -10.70 -3.36 -13.26
CA VAL A 164 -9.72 -4.38 -13.67
C VAL A 164 -10.00 -5.72 -12.98
N TYR A 165 -10.38 -5.70 -11.70
CA TYR A 165 -10.67 -6.92 -10.96
C TYR A 165 -12.03 -7.54 -11.36
N TRP A 166 -13.10 -6.76 -11.33
CA TRP A 166 -14.45 -7.29 -11.50
C TRP A 166 -14.89 -7.47 -12.95
N VAL A 167 -14.46 -6.56 -13.85
CA VAL A 167 -14.87 -6.55 -15.25
C VAL A 167 -13.85 -7.24 -16.12
N GLU A 168 -12.59 -6.80 -16.07
CA GLU A 168 -11.53 -7.36 -16.91
C GLU A 168 -11.03 -8.73 -16.42
N LYS A 169 -11.25 -9.08 -15.13
CA LYS A 169 -10.76 -10.32 -14.49
C LYS A 169 -9.24 -10.47 -14.59
N ASN A 170 -8.52 -9.37 -14.56
CA ASN A 170 -7.07 -9.33 -14.77
C ASN A 170 -6.32 -9.00 -13.47
N LEU A 171 -6.24 -9.99 -12.58
CA LEU A 171 -5.55 -9.82 -11.29
C LEU A 171 -4.04 -9.58 -11.46
N GLU A 172 -3.40 -10.17 -12.47
CA GLU A 172 -1.95 -10.00 -12.72
C GLU A 172 -1.60 -8.53 -13.05
N ARG A 173 -2.49 -7.82 -13.71
CA ARG A 173 -2.34 -6.38 -13.98
C ARG A 173 -2.33 -5.56 -12.69
N ILE A 174 -3.19 -5.93 -11.73
CA ILE A 174 -3.21 -5.33 -10.39
C ILE A 174 -1.94 -5.64 -9.62
N VAL A 175 -1.47 -6.89 -9.66
CA VAL A 175 -0.21 -7.30 -9.02
C VAL A 175 0.96 -6.49 -9.55
N THR A 176 1.06 -6.34 -10.86
CA THR A 176 2.11 -5.55 -11.52
C THR A 176 2.06 -4.09 -11.08
N TYR A 177 0.87 -3.49 -11.02
CA TYR A 177 0.66 -2.13 -10.53
C TYR A 177 1.13 -1.99 -9.08
N CYS A 178 0.69 -2.88 -8.17
CA CYS A 178 1.10 -2.84 -6.77
C CYS A 178 2.61 -3.00 -6.58
N GLN A 179 3.27 -3.86 -7.37
CA GLN A 179 4.73 -4.03 -7.33
C GLN A 179 5.47 -2.74 -7.72
N LYS A 180 5.01 -2.05 -8.75
CA LYS A 180 5.56 -0.77 -9.20
C LYS A 180 5.41 0.31 -8.15
N ASP A 181 4.28 0.38 -7.47
CA ASP A 181 4.04 1.33 -6.37
C ASP A 181 5.01 1.07 -5.20
N VAL A 182 5.30 -0.20 -4.88
CA VAL A 182 6.31 -0.57 -3.88
C VAL A 182 7.70 -0.07 -4.27
N VAL A 183 8.12 -0.30 -5.51
CA VAL A 183 9.44 0.17 -6.02
C VAL A 183 9.51 1.69 -6.01
N THR A 184 8.46 2.38 -6.44
CA THR A 184 8.37 3.84 -6.44
C THR A 184 8.49 4.39 -5.02
N THR A 185 7.76 3.80 -4.06
CA THR A 185 7.81 4.18 -2.64
C THR A 185 9.21 3.97 -2.06
N ALA A 186 9.85 2.84 -2.37
CA ALA A 186 11.23 2.56 -1.95
C ALA A 186 12.22 3.63 -2.46
N ASN A 187 12.11 4.00 -3.73
CA ASN A 187 12.94 5.04 -4.33
C ASN A 187 12.68 6.43 -3.72
N ILE A 188 11.44 6.76 -3.37
CA ILE A 188 11.12 8.01 -2.64
C ILE A 188 11.83 8.02 -1.28
N VAL A 189 11.82 6.91 -0.55
CA VAL A 189 12.54 6.80 0.74
C VAL A 189 14.04 6.97 0.56
N LEU A 190 14.63 6.37 -0.48
CA LEU A 190 16.06 6.58 -0.80
C LEU A 190 16.34 8.04 -1.13
N ARG A 191 15.47 8.69 -1.90
CA ARG A 191 15.59 10.12 -2.23
C ARG A 191 15.51 11.01 -0.99
N PHE A 192 14.61 10.75 -0.05
CA PHE A 192 14.53 11.47 1.23
C PHE A 192 15.81 11.34 2.06
N LYS A 193 16.51 10.24 1.92
CA LYS A 193 17.78 9.98 2.61
C LYS A 193 19.01 10.40 1.80
N ASN A 194 18.82 11.03 0.63
CA ASN A 194 19.87 11.39 -0.31
C ASN A 194 20.78 10.20 -0.69
N LEU A 195 20.16 9.02 -0.86
CA LEU A 195 20.84 7.79 -1.28
C LEU A 195 20.63 7.55 -2.78
N PRO A 196 21.50 6.76 -3.43
CA PRO A 196 21.31 6.33 -4.82
C PRO A 196 19.95 5.61 -4.99
N LEU A 197 19.28 5.87 -6.10
CA LEU A 197 18.05 5.17 -6.45
C LEU A 197 18.36 3.75 -6.96
N LEU A 198 17.36 2.86 -6.86
CA LEU A 198 17.44 1.51 -7.39
C LEU A 198 17.54 1.53 -8.92
N ALA A 199 18.51 0.81 -9.45
CA ALA A 199 18.55 0.45 -10.87
C ALA A 199 17.62 -0.75 -11.13
N ALA A 200 17.35 -1.04 -12.40
CA ALA A 200 16.48 -2.17 -12.76
C ALA A 200 17.00 -3.52 -12.24
N GLY A 201 18.33 -3.72 -12.18
CA GLY A 201 18.95 -4.93 -11.65
C GLY A 201 18.93 -5.05 -10.12
N ASP A 202 18.55 -3.98 -9.40
CA ASP A 202 18.50 -3.97 -7.94
C ASP A 202 17.14 -4.40 -7.40
N VAL A 203 16.19 -4.72 -8.27
CA VAL A 203 14.82 -5.14 -7.90
C VAL A 203 14.61 -6.59 -8.26
N GLU A 204 14.31 -7.41 -7.26
CA GLU A 204 13.98 -8.83 -7.39
C GLU A 204 12.50 -9.05 -7.04
N ILE A 205 11.71 -9.54 -8.01
CA ILE A 205 10.33 -9.98 -7.76
C ILE A 205 10.37 -11.44 -7.30
N VAL A 206 9.91 -11.67 -6.08
CA VAL A 206 9.88 -13.01 -5.45
C VAL A 206 8.50 -13.62 -5.62
N LYS A 207 8.43 -14.86 -6.07
CA LYS A 207 7.19 -15.63 -6.16
C LYS A 207 6.72 -16.15 -4.79
#